data_4a1cfd383cce781c641be0543b2d06f6
#
_entry.id   4a1cfd383cce781c641be0543b2d06f6
#
_cell.length_a   1.000
_cell.length_b   1.000
_cell.length_c   1.000
_cell.angle_alpha   90.00
_cell.angle_beta   90.00
_cell.angle_gamma   90.00
#
_symmetry.space_group_name_H-M   'P 1'
#
loop_
_entity.id
_entity.type
_entity.pdbx_description
1 polymer ?
#
loop_
_entity_poly.entity_id
_entity_poly.type
_entity_poly.pdbx_seq_one_letter_code
_entity_poly.pdbx_strand_id
1 'polypeptide(L)'
;MRFKNGYLLFVLMLAIAACGQKAEETEKETTVSGKTLIAVDESFQPIVDEEAFVFKSLNEQADLDIVYGAENKVVSLFLNDSVRLAILSRDLTAGEKKILDGRNRAPKVDRFAVDAITLIVNNASVDTLITVSELKDMLNGKARTDLNIVFDNPNSSLVRYLKAFSNSSDLKGRNIYGLKDNKEVIKYVSEHKNAIGITGFSWLNDPDKDYAEAVSKVKIVSVKDDDSKKTGYFKPSQATLALKQYPLTRDLFIINSTGKMGLGTGFAYFMLGEKGQRIILQSGLLPDSVPTREINIIKKKK
;
A
#
# COMPACT_ATOMS: atom_id res chain seq x y z
N MET A 1 -61.53 -32.94 -38.88
CA MET A 1 -60.74 -31.73 -39.04
C MET A 1 -60.74 -30.90 -37.75
N ARG A 2 -60.48 -31.50 -36.58
CA ARG A 2 -60.59 -30.85 -35.25
C ARG A 2 -59.32 -30.99 -34.33
N PHE A 3 -58.24 -31.61 -34.82
CA PHE A 3 -57.05 -31.88 -34.00
C PHE A 3 -55.88 -30.93 -34.23
N LYS A 4 -55.93 -30.05 -35.23
CA LYS A 4 -54.81 -29.13 -35.50
C LYS A 4 -54.76 -27.91 -34.59
N ASN A 5 -55.89 -27.49 -34.03
CA ASN A 5 -55.95 -26.26 -33.19
C ASN A 5 -55.41 -26.49 -31.72
N GLY A 6 -55.52 -27.74 -31.21
CA GLY A 6 -55.05 -28.09 -29.87
C GLY A 6 -53.53 -28.04 -29.74
N TYR A 7 -52.78 -28.46 -30.76
CA TYR A 7 -51.31 -28.41 -30.79
C TYR A 7 -50.74 -26.98 -30.84
N LEU A 8 -51.46 -26.10 -31.57
CA LEU A 8 -51.04 -24.69 -31.67
C LEU A 8 -51.20 -23.95 -30.33
N LEU A 9 -52.27 -24.26 -29.58
CA LEU A 9 -52.52 -23.70 -28.25
C LEU A 9 -51.53 -24.23 -27.20
N PHE A 10 -51.15 -25.52 -27.31
CA PHE A 10 -50.17 -26.13 -26.39
C PHE A 10 -48.74 -25.61 -26.63
N VAL A 11 -48.33 -25.38 -27.88
CA VAL A 11 -47.05 -24.77 -28.22
C VAL A 11 -47.01 -23.28 -27.81
N LEU A 12 -48.14 -22.57 -27.90
CA LEU A 12 -48.23 -21.17 -27.45
C LEU A 12 -48.15 -21.04 -25.92
N MET A 13 -48.72 -21.99 -25.16
CA MET A 13 -48.59 -22.04 -23.70
C MET A 13 -47.16 -22.38 -23.22
N LEU A 14 -46.45 -23.25 -23.93
CA LEU A 14 -45.02 -23.53 -23.61
C LEU A 14 -44.08 -22.34 -23.88
N ALA A 15 -44.39 -21.50 -24.87
CA ALA A 15 -43.60 -20.32 -25.18
C ALA A 15 -43.75 -19.22 -24.12
N ILE A 16 -44.86 -19.14 -23.39
CA ILE A 16 -45.08 -18.16 -22.32
C ILE A 16 -44.40 -18.60 -21.01
N ALA A 17 -44.21 -19.90 -20.77
CA ALA A 17 -43.51 -20.42 -19.60
C ALA A 17 -41.99 -20.22 -19.67
N ALA A 18 -41.40 -19.98 -20.85
CA ALA A 18 -39.98 -19.77 -21.04
C ALA A 18 -39.51 -18.33 -20.77
N CYS A 19 -40.41 -17.36 -20.61
CA CYS A 19 -40.07 -15.95 -20.30
C CYS A 19 -40.02 -15.62 -18.82
N GLY A 20 -40.04 -16.62 -17.94
CA GLY A 20 -40.01 -16.44 -16.49
C GLY A 20 -38.62 -16.67 -15.85
N GLN A 21 -37.50 -16.58 -16.60
CA GLN A 21 -36.22 -16.43 -15.95
C GLN A 21 -36.17 -15.04 -15.29
N LYS A 22 -36.40 -15.02 -13.97
CA LYS A 22 -35.95 -13.89 -13.14
C LYS A 22 -34.50 -13.63 -13.54
N ALA A 23 -34.27 -12.52 -14.22
CA ALA A 23 -32.93 -11.96 -14.23
C ALA A 23 -32.52 -11.86 -12.75
N GLU A 24 -31.48 -12.58 -12.33
CA GLU A 24 -30.83 -12.28 -11.06
C GLU A 24 -30.64 -10.76 -11.08
N GLU A 25 -31.31 -10.05 -10.17
CA GLU A 25 -31.02 -8.67 -9.91
C GLU A 25 -29.54 -8.66 -9.48
N THR A 26 -28.66 -8.37 -10.42
CA THR A 26 -27.27 -8.05 -10.10
C THR A 26 -27.37 -6.84 -9.16
N GLU A 27 -27.15 -7.09 -7.86
CA GLU A 27 -27.13 -6.04 -6.85
C GLU A 27 -26.31 -4.88 -7.41
N LYS A 28 -26.96 -3.71 -7.53
CA LYS A 28 -26.30 -2.54 -8.11
C LYS A 28 -25.11 -2.19 -7.21
N GLU A 29 -23.93 -2.28 -7.77
CA GLU A 29 -22.71 -1.81 -7.11
C GLU A 29 -22.90 -0.37 -6.61
N THR A 30 -22.64 -0.15 -5.32
CA THR A 30 -22.66 1.16 -4.67
C THR A 30 -21.31 1.49 -4.09
N THR A 31 -21.17 2.61 -3.42
CA THR A 31 -19.92 2.98 -2.70
C THR A 31 -19.67 2.14 -1.46
N VAL A 32 -20.63 1.33 -1.01
CA VAL A 32 -20.57 0.54 0.23
C VAL A 32 -20.98 -0.92 0.04
N SER A 33 -21.34 -1.33 -1.18
CA SER A 33 -21.75 -2.70 -1.50
C SER A 33 -21.33 -3.10 -2.91
N GLY A 34 -21.20 -4.41 -3.15
CA GLY A 34 -20.78 -5.00 -4.40
C GLY A 34 -19.40 -5.62 -4.33
N LYS A 35 -18.79 -5.87 -5.49
CA LYS A 35 -17.46 -6.48 -5.61
C LYS A 35 -16.53 -5.60 -6.43
N THR A 36 -15.30 -5.43 -5.95
CA THR A 36 -14.24 -4.69 -6.67
C THR A 36 -12.88 -5.36 -6.51
N LEU A 37 -12.09 -5.34 -7.59
CA LEU A 37 -10.70 -5.79 -7.59
C LEU A 37 -9.78 -4.57 -7.48
N ILE A 38 -8.83 -4.65 -6.53
CA ILE A 38 -7.87 -3.59 -6.22
C ILE A 38 -6.48 -4.15 -6.35
N ALA A 39 -5.57 -3.44 -7.01
CA ALA A 39 -4.15 -3.81 -7.04
C ALA A 39 -3.34 -2.90 -6.11
N VAL A 40 -2.51 -3.49 -5.29
CA VAL A 40 -1.75 -2.80 -4.24
C VAL A 40 -0.29 -3.20 -4.31
N ASP A 41 0.59 -2.21 -4.28
CA ASP A 41 2.01 -2.47 -4.05
C ASP A 41 2.19 -3.19 -2.71
N GLU A 42 2.81 -4.37 -2.76
CA GLU A 42 2.99 -5.26 -1.60
C GLU A 42 3.71 -4.60 -0.43
N SER A 43 4.48 -3.54 -0.68
CA SER A 43 5.13 -2.76 0.38
C SER A 43 4.15 -2.12 1.36
N PHE A 44 2.87 -1.96 0.96
CA PHE A 44 1.83 -1.29 1.76
C PHE A 44 0.77 -2.24 2.29
N GLN A 45 1.02 -3.54 2.20
CA GLN A 45 0.07 -4.55 2.67
C GLN A 45 -0.45 -4.28 4.09
N PRO A 46 0.38 -4.01 5.13
CA PRO A 46 -0.12 -3.86 6.49
C PRO A 46 -1.18 -2.76 6.61
N ILE A 47 -0.92 -1.58 6.03
CA ILE A 47 -1.86 -0.46 6.15
C ILE A 47 -3.13 -0.68 5.32
N VAL A 48 -3.02 -1.31 4.15
CA VAL A 48 -4.19 -1.55 3.29
C VAL A 48 -5.06 -2.67 3.84
N ASP A 49 -4.48 -3.70 4.45
CA ASP A 49 -5.23 -4.76 5.13
C ASP A 49 -6.05 -4.19 6.31
N GLU A 50 -5.48 -3.27 7.09
CA GLU A 50 -6.17 -2.59 8.19
C GLU A 50 -7.33 -1.72 7.70
N GLU A 51 -7.08 -0.89 6.67
CA GLU A 51 -8.10 -0.07 6.02
C GLU A 51 -9.26 -0.92 5.46
N ALA A 52 -8.93 -2.01 4.77
CA ALA A 52 -9.90 -2.92 4.19
C ALA A 52 -10.71 -3.66 5.28
N PHE A 53 -10.05 -4.08 6.36
CA PHE A 53 -10.72 -4.73 7.48
C PHE A 53 -11.78 -3.81 8.11
N VAL A 54 -11.41 -2.57 8.42
CA VAL A 54 -12.35 -1.61 9.01
C VAL A 54 -13.45 -1.23 8.02
N PHE A 55 -13.11 -1.00 6.75
CA PHE A 55 -14.10 -0.68 5.73
C PHE A 55 -15.15 -1.80 5.58
N LYS A 56 -14.71 -3.06 5.48
CA LYS A 56 -15.60 -4.23 5.39
C LYS A 56 -16.44 -4.42 6.65
N SER A 57 -15.87 -4.16 7.83
CA SER A 57 -16.60 -4.23 9.10
C SER A 57 -17.74 -3.19 9.20
N LEU A 58 -17.59 -2.06 8.52
CA LEU A 58 -18.61 -1.01 8.45
C LEU A 58 -19.60 -1.22 7.31
N ASN A 59 -19.26 -2.06 6.32
CA ASN A 59 -20.01 -2.27 5.08
C ASN A 59 -20.05 -3.78 4.78
N GLU A 60 -20.95 -4.51 5.40
CA GLU A 60 -21.02 -5.98 5.35
C GLU A 60 -21.21 -6.56 3.93
N GLN A 61 -21.77 -5.77 3.01
CA GLN A 61 -21.98 -6.15 1.60
C GLN A 61 -20.80 -5.74 0.70
N ALA A 62 -19.69 -5.26 1.26
CA ALA A 62 -18.50 -4.89 0.50
C ALA A 62 -17.57 -6.08 0.34
N ASP A 63 -17.35 -6.53 -0.90
CA ASP A 63 -16.36 -7.55 -1.27
C ASP A 63 -15.16 -6.88 -1.95
N LEU A 64 -14.10 -6.62 -1.16
CA LEU A 64 -12.84 -6.10 -1.66
C LEU A 64 -11.90 -7.28 -1.95
N ASP A 65 -11.63 -7.54 -3.21
CA ASP A 65 -10.63 -8.50 -3.69
C ASP A 65 -9.32 -7.74 -3.92
N ILE A 66 -8.31 -7.97 -3.06
CA ILE A 66 -7.07 -7.21 -3.08
C ILE A 66 -5.93 -8.09 -3.59
N VAL A 67 -5.30 -7.67 -4.68
CA VAL A 67 -4.13 -8.33 -5.26
C VAL A 67 -2.88 -7.54 -4.91
N TYR A 68 -2.04 -8.12 -4.07
CA TYR A 68 -0.72 -7.58 -3.76
C TYR A 68 0.33 -8.02 -4.78
N GLY A 69 1.28 -7.16 -5.03
CA GLY A 69 2.41 -7.47 -5.91
C GLY A 69 3.40 -6.33 -6.03
N ALA A 70 4.53 -6.59 -6.68
CA ALA A 70 5.52 -5.58 -6.97
C ALA A 70 4.94 -4.43 -7.82
N GLU A 71 5.46 -3.22 -7.66
CA GLU A 71 4.94 -1.99 -8.30
C GLU A 71 4.69 -2.15 -9.80
N ASN A 72 5.60 -2.78 -10.53
CA ASN A 72 5.47 -2.99 -11.97
C ASN A 72 4.28 -3.89 -12.34
N LYS A 73 3.96 -4.90 -11.53
CA LYS A 73 2.79 -5.75 -11.69
C LYS A 73 1.50 -4.96 -11.45
N VAL A 74 1.45 -4.16 -10.39
CA VAL A 74 0.30 -3.31 -10.07
C VAL A 74 0.02 -2.32 -11.19
N VAL A 75 1.07 -1.64 -11.68
CA VAL A 75 0.96 -0.72 -12.83
C VAL A 75 0.47 -1.44 -14.08
N SER A 76 0.99 -2.64 -14.36
CA SER A 76 0.55 -3.44 -15.51
C SER A 76 -0.93 -3.79 -15.44
N LEU A 77 -1.43 -4.26 -14.28
CA LEU A 77 -2.84 -4.56 -14.06
C LEU A 77 -3.73 -3.32 -14.25
N PHE A 78 -3.27 -2.17 -13.77
CA PHE A 78 -3.99 -0.91 -13.90
C PHE A 78 -4.02 -0.40 -15.34
N LEU A 79 -2.89 -0.41 -16.02
CA LEU A 79 -2.80 0.03 -17.42
C LEU A 79 -3.56 -0.91 -18.38
N ASN A 80 -3.66 -2.19 -18.07
CA ASN A 80 -4.41 -3.16 -18.88
C ASN A 80 -5.91 -3.19 -18.57
N ASP A 81 -6.40 -2.30 -17.69
CA ASP A 81 -7.80 -2.25 -17.25
C ASP A 81 -8.30 -3.51 -16.52
N SER A 82 -7.36 -4.33 -16.03
CA SER A 82 -7.70 -5.49 -15.18
C SER A 82 -8.19 -5.03 -13.80
N VAL A 83 -7.68 -3.91 -13.31
CA VAL A 83 -8.12 -3.21 -12.10
C VAL A 83 -8.32 -1.72 -12.41
N ARG A 84 -9.19 -1.06 -11.64
CA ARG A 84 -9.45 0.38 -11.79
C ARG A 84 -9.09 1.20 -10.56
N LEU A 85 -8.67 0.52 -9.51
CA LEU A 85 -8.14 1.13 -8.31
C LEU A 85 -6.76 0.52 -8.04
N ALA A 86 -5.74 1.36 -7.93
CA ALA A 86 -4.39 0.97 -7.60
C ALA A 86 -3.84 1.81 -6.44
N ILE A 87 -3.01 1.20 -5.59
CA ILE A 87 -2.29 1.88 -4.51
C ILE A 87 -0.80 1.72 -4.77
N LEU A 88 -0.11 2.87 -4.90
CA LEU A 88 1.30 2.97 -5.31
C LEU A 88 2.05 4.00 -4.47
N SER A 89 3.39 3.95 -4.52
CA SER A 89 4.26 4.96 -3.89
C SER A 89 4.65 6.11 -4.83
N ARG A 90 3.96 6.28 -5.92
CA ARG A 90 4.17 7.34 -6.91
C ARG A 90 2.93 7.61 -7.73
N ASP A 91 2.87 8.77 -8.31
CA ASP A 91 1.95 9.07 -9.41
C ASP A 91 2.36 8.32 -10.69
N LEU A 92 1.47 8.25 -11.64
CA LEU A 92 1.72 7.70 -12.97
C LEU A 92 2.70 8.59 -13.74
N THR A 93 3.60 7.96 -14.48
CA THR A 93 4.47 8.66 -15.43
C THR A 93 3.68 9.29 -16.58
N ALA A 94 4.27 10.25 -17.28
CA ALA A 94 3.63 10.87 -18.44
C ALA A 94 3.26 9.84 -19.53
N GLY A 95 4.09 8.79 -19.72
CA GLY A 95 3.80 7.71 -20.66
C GLY A 95 2.60 6.86 -20.24
N GLU A 96 2.51 6.53 -18.94
CA GLU A 96 1.39 5.78 -18.37
C GLU A 96 0.08 6.57 -18.44
N LYS A 97 0.11 7.87 -18.13
CA LYS A 97 -1.04 8.78 -18.30
C LYS A 97 -1.51 8.83 -19.75
N LYS A 98 -0.60 8.94 -20.70
CA LYS A 98 -0.93 8.95 -22.13
C LYS A 98 -1.65 7.67 -22.59
N ILE A 99 -1.29 6.50 -22.03
CA ILE A 99 -1.98 5.23 -22.33
C ILE A 99 -3.45 5.30 -21.87
N LEU A 100 -3.71 5.86 -20.68
CA LEU A 100 -5.05 5.99 -20.12
C LEU A 100 -5.88 7.06 -20.85
N ASP A 101 -5.27 8.18 -21.21
CA ASP A 101 -5.90 9.26 -22.01
C ASP A 101 -6.37 8.74 -23.36
N GLY A 102 -5.57 7.89 -24.04
CA GLY A 102 -5.94 7.24 -25.28
C GLY A 102 -7.17 6.33 -25.17
N ARG A 103 -7.58 5.98 -23.94
CA ARG A 103 -8.80 5.21 -23.63
C ARG A 103 -9.92 6.06 -23.04
N ASN A 104 -9.82 7.38 -23.06
CA ASN A 104 -10.74 8.32 -22.40
C ASN A 104 -10.91 8.03 -20.90
N ARG A 105 -9.82 7.68 -20.22
CA ARG A 105 -9.81 7.32 -18.80
C ARG A 105 -8.76 8.14 -18.04
N ALA A 106 -9.10 9.39 -17.74
CA ALA A 106 -8.29 10.21 -16.86
C ALA A 106 -8.43 9.68 -15.42
N PRO A 107 -7.35 9.15 -14.79
CA PRO A 107 -7.42 8.70 -13.41
C PRO A 107 -7.42 9.87 -12.45
N LYS A 108 -8.18 9.74 -11.36
CA LYS A 108 -8.01 10.59 -10.19
C LYS A 108 -6.85 10.04 -9.36
N VAL A 109 -5.91 10.91 -9.02
CA VAL A 109 -4.73 10.57 -8.22
C VAL A 109 -4.78 11.39 -6.94
N ASP A 110 -4.94 10.71 -5.81
CA ASP A 110 -5.00 11.34 -4.50
C ASP A 110 -3.88 10.79 -3.62
N ARG A 111 -3.10 11.66 -2.98
CA ARG A 111 -2.19 11.25 -1.92
C ARG A 111 -3.01 10.98 -0.66
N PHE A 112 -2.70 9.91 0.07
CA PHE A 112 -3.43 9.58 1.29
C PHE A 112 -2.53 9.46 2.53
N ALA A 113 -1.21 9.24 2.35
CA ALA A 113 -0.27 9.11 3.45
C ALA A 113 1.16 9.44 3.01
N VAL A 114 2.04 9.63 4.01
CA VAL A 114 3.50 9.61 3.84
C VAL A 114 4.06 8.47 4.67
N ASP A 115 4.78 7.56 4.02
CA ASP A 115 5.50 6.44 4.62
C ASP A 115 6.98 6.81 4.83
N ALA A 116 7.63 6.09 5.75
CA ALA A 116 9.07 6.17 5.98
C ALA A 116 9.77 4.89 5.53
N ILE A 117 10.80 5.04 4.72
CA ILE A 117 11.75 3.97 4.45
C ILE A 117 12.66 3.82 5.65
N THR A 118 12.59 2.70 6.32
CA THR A 118 13.18 2.47 7.63
C THR A 118 14.33 1.49 7.54
N LEU A 119 15.44 1.87 8.16
CA LEU A 119 16.59 0.99 8.31
C LEU A 119 16.52 0.30 9.67
N ILE A 120 16.76 -1.01 9.67
CA ILE A 120 16.73 -1.84 10.86
C ILE A 120 18.02 -2.64 10.98
N VAL A 121 18.45 -2.86 12.22
CA VAL A 121 19.56 -3.73 12.57
C VAL A 121 19.17 -4.65 13.71
N ASN A 122 19.91 -5.74 13.89
CA ASN A 122 19.73 -6.63 15.05
C ASN A 122 19.91 -5.85 16.38
N ASN A 123 19.14 -6.21 17.40
CA ASN A 123 19.25 -5.58 18.74
C ASN A 123 20.66 -5.58 19.32
N ALA A 124 21.48 -6.58 18.99
CA ALA A 124 22.87 -6.67 19.42
C ALA A 124 23.86 -5.83 18.58
N SER A 125 23.43 -5.25 17.44
CA SER A 125 24.29 -4.39 16.61
C SER A 125 24.59 -3.08 17.33
N VAL A 126 25.75 -2.49 17.06
CA VAL A 126 26.14 -1.14 17.50
C VAL A 126 25.82 -0.06 16.46
N ASP A 127 25.47 -0.47 15.24
CA ASP A 127 25.21 0.40 14.07
C ASP A 127 23.82 1.02 14.15
N THR A 128 23.64 2.02 14.98
CA THR A 128 22.33 2.64 15.24
C THR A 128 22.18 4.03 14.64
N LEU A 129 23.23 4.56 14.04
CA LEU A 129 23.29 5.90 13.44
C LEU A 129 23.89 5.80 12.04
N ILE A 130 23.30 6.47 11.08
CA ILE A 130 23.79 6.55 9.71
C ILE A 130 23.47 7.92 9.11
N THR A 131 24.31 8.39 8.19
CA THR A 131 23.99 9.59 7.40
C THR A 131 23.41 9.21 6.03
N VAL A 132 22.72 10.18 5.39
CA VAL A 132 22.23 10.03 4.02
C VAL A 132 23.38 9.74 3.05
N SER A 133 24.50 10.44 3.20
CA SER A 133 25.68 10.24 2.36
C SER A 133 26.28 8.83 2.54
N GLU A 134 26.42 8.36 3.79
CA GLU A 134 26.90 7.02 4.08
C GLU A 134 25.98 5.94 3.48
N LEU A 135 24.67 6.09 3.62
CA LEU A 135 23.71 5.15 3.01
C LEU A 135 23.83 5.11 1.48
N LYS A 136 23.97 6.27 0.83
CA LYS A 136 24.20 6.34 -0.63
C LYS A 136 25.49 5.61 -1.03
N ASP A 137 26.56 5.80 -0.28
CA ASP A 137 27.84 5.14 -0.54
C ASP A 137 27.76 3.63 -0.31
N MET A 138 27.06 3.17 0.72
CA MET A 138 26.78 1.75 0.94
C MET A 138 26.00 1.12 -0.24
N LEU A 139 24.92 1.77 -0.70
CA LEU A 139 24.12 1.30 -1.83
C LEU A 139 24.89 1.30 -3.16
N ASN A 140 25.94 2.11 -3.27
CA ASN A 140 26.85 2.14 -4.41
C ASN A 140 28.08 1.23 -4.23
N GLY A 141 28.16 0.43 -3.16
CA GLY A 141 29.26 -0.48 -2.87
C GLY A 141 30.58 0.20 -2.51
N LYS A 142 30.54 1.46 -2.05
CA LYS A 142 31.73 2.26 -1.71
C LYS A 142 32.06 2.25 -0.21
N ALA A 143 31.10 1.90 0.65
CA ALA A 143 31.25 1.93 2.11
C ALA A 143 30.63 0.69 2.76
N ARG A 144 31.08 0.35 3.99
CA ARG A 144 30.51 -0.69 4.86
C ARG A 144 30.29 -2.03 4.17
N THR A 145 31.27 -2.51 3.43
CA THR A 145 31.21 -3.81 2.75
C THR A 145 31.23 -5.01 3.71
N ASP A 146 31.45 -4.75 4.99
CA ASP A 146 31.37 -5.67 6.12
C ASP A 146 29.93 -5.98 6.56
N LEU A 147 28.95 -5.11 6.20
CA LEU A 147 27.53 -5.29 6.49
C LEU A 147 26.77 -5.83 5.27
N ASN A 148 25.90 -6.78 5.50
CA ASN A 148 24.94 -7.23 4.50
C ASN A 148 23.76 -6.25 4.45
N ILE A 149 23.49 -5.69 3.27
CA ILE A 149 22.34 -4.83 3.03
C ILE A 149 21.25 -5.69 2.44
N VAL A 150 20.10 -5.78 3.12
CA VAL A 150 18.98 -6.59 2.67
C VAL A 150 17.72 -5.74 2.52
N PHE A 151 16.97 -5.98 1.47
CA PHE A 151 15.69 -5.36 1.16
C PHE A 151 14.76 -6.39 0.53
N ASP A 152 13.52 -6.00 0.29
CA ASP A 152 12.49 -6.84 -0.30
C ASP A 152 12.75 -7.17 -1.79
N ASN A 153 11.71 -7.60 -2.48
CA ASN A 153 11.72 -7.97 -3.89
C ASN A 153 12.47 -6.95 -4.78
N PRO A 154 13.43 -7.39 -5.61
CA PRO A 154 14.19 -6.52 -6.52
C PRO A 154 13.36 -5.66 -7.47
N ASN A 155 12.08 -6.02 -7.69
CA ASN A 155 11.13 -5.27 -8.53
C ASN A 155 10.17 -4.39 -7.71
N SER A 156 10.40 -4.23 -6.40
CA SER A 156 9.55 -3.44 -5.51
C SER A 156 9.71 -1.94 -5.73
N SER A 157 8.74 -1.18 -5.24
CA SER A 157 8.82 0.27 -5.17
C SER A 157 9.93 0.75 -4.24
N LEU A 158 10.28 -0.03 -3.23
CA LEU A 158 11.40 0.24 -2.34
C LEU A 158 12.71 0.25 -3.12
N VAL A 159 12.98 -0.77 -3.93
CA VAL A 159 14.20 -0.85 -4.75
C VAL A 159 14.25 0.28 -5.78
N ARG A 160 13.12 0.62 -6.40
CA ARG A 160 13.03 1.80 -7.28
C ARG A 160 13.42 3.09 -6.53
N TYR A 161 12.89 3.27 -5.31
CA TYR A 161 13.26 4.40 -4.46
C TYR A 161 14.76 4.41 -4.15
N LEU A 162 15.33 3.29 -3.72
CA LEU A 162 16.76 3.19 -3.37
C LEU A 162 17.67 3.49 -4.56
N LYS A 163 17.32 3.05 -5.76
CA LYS A 163 18.04 3.39 -7.00
C LYS A 163 18.01 4.88 -7.29
N ALA A 164 16.84 5.51 -7.22
CA ALA A 164 16.69 6.96 -7.40
C ALA A 164 17.44 7.75 -6.30
N PHE A 165 17.32 7.32 -5.04
CA PHE A 165 17.96 7.94 -3.89
C PHE A 165 19.49 7.89 -3.98
N SER A 166 20.07 6.76 -4.40
CA SER A 166 21.53 6.59 -4.54
C SER A 166 22.10 7.10 -5.86
N ASN A 167 21.26 7.63 -6.76
CA ASN A 167 21.61 8.00 -8.12
C ASN A 167 22.27 6.84 -8.90
N SER A 168 21.80 5.62 -8.67
CA SER A 168 22.33 4.41 -9.29
C SER A 168 21.26 3.73 -10.14
N SER A 169 21.62 3.33 -11.35
CA SER A 169 20.74 2.50 -12.19
C SER A 169 20.60 1.09 -11.63
N ASP A 170 21.58 0.68 -10.79
CA ASP A 170 21.67 -0.66 -10.24
C ASP A 170 22.32 -0.62 -8.84
N LEU A 171 21.80 -1.38 -7.91
CA LEU A 171 22.38 -1.47 -6.56
C LEU A 171 23.57 -2.43 -6.62
N LYS A 172 24.81 -1.89 -6.65
CA LYS A 172 26.02 -2.63 -6.96
C LYS A 172 26.87 -2.87 -5.69
N GLY A 173 26.55 -3.86 -4.94
CA GLY A 173 27.42 -4.32 -3.86
C GLY A 173 27.41 -5.85 -3.78
N ARG A 174 28.57 -6.46 -3.53
CA ARG A 174 28.65 -7.92 -3.30
C ARG A 174 27.91 -8.34 -2.02
N ASN A 175 27.62 -7.37 -1.17
CA ASN A 175 26.94 -7.50 0.12
C ASN A 175 25.50 -6.96 0.07
N ILE A 176 24.91 -6.75 -1.11
CA ILE A 176 23.54 -6.27 -1.30
C ILE A 176 22.66 -7.41 -1.82
N TYR A 177 21.58 -7.71 -1.10
CA TYR A 177 20.70 -8.85 -1.41
C TYR A 177 19.23 -8.43 -1.39
N GLY A 178 18.49 -8.82 -2.44
CA GLY A 178 17.04 -8.81 -2.44
C GLY A 178 16.50 -10.10 -1.82
N LEU A 179 15.56 -9.98 -0.91
CA LEU A 179 14.81 -11.10 -0.33
C LEU A 179 13.43 -11.17 -0.98
N LYS A 180 12.58 -12.09 -0.52
CA LYS A 180 11.26 -12.28 -1.13
C LYS A 180 10.30 -11.13 -0.81
N ASP A 181 10.24 -10.75 0.46
CA ASP A 181 9.31 -9.76 0.98
C ASP A 181 9.85 -9.07 2.25
N ASN A 182 9.11 -8.08 2.76
CA ASN A 182 9.50 -7.34 3.96
C ASN A 182 9.54 -8.21 5.23
N LYS A 183 8.71 -9.26 5.34
CA LYS A 183 8.74 -10.18 6.50
C LYS A 183 10.06 -10.95 6.52
N GLU A 184 10.54 -11.40 5.37
CA GLU A 184 11.85 -12.05 5.27
C GLU A 184 13.01 -11.10 5.59
N VAL A 185 12.93 -9.83 5.20
CA VAL A 185 13.93 -8.81 5.58
C VAL A 185 14.04 -8.70 7.10
N ILE A 186 12.90 -8.57 7.78
CA ILE A 186 12.86 -8.42 9.25
C ILE A 186 13.38 -9.69 9.93
N LYS A 187 12.96 -10.88 9.47
CA LYS A 187 13.44 -12.17 10.00
C LYS A 187 14.95 -12.32 9.80
N TYR A 188 15.45 -12.02 8.60
CA TYR A 188 16.89 -12.10 8.32
C TYR A 188 17.71 -11.22 9.27
N VAL A 189 17.32 -9.95 9.42
CA VAL A 189 18.03 -9.01 10.32
C VAL A 189 17.93 -9.45 11.79
N SER A 190 16.82 -10.04 12.20
CA SER A 190 16.65 -10.56 13.57
C SER A 190 17.64 -11.67 13.92
N GLU A 191 18.15 -12.37 12.91
CA GLU A 191 19.06 -13.52 13.04
C GLU A 191 20.53 -13.16 12.73
N HIS A 192 20.79 -12.05 12.03
CA HIS A 192 22.12 -11.69 11.51
C HIS A 192 22.59 -10.34 12.05
N LYS A 193 23.56 -10.38 12.98
CA LYS A 193 24.11 -9.17 13.62
C LYS A 193 24.85 -8.22 12.68
N ASN A 194 25.37 -8.74 11.57
CA ASN A 194 26.09 -7.98 10.54
C ASN A 194 25.20 -7.60 9.34
N ALA A 195 23.88 -7.50 9.56
CA ALA A 195 22.95 -7.09 8.54
C ALA A 195 22.27 -5.78 8.87
N ILE A 196 22.02 -4.97 7.83
CA ILE A 196 21.13 -3.83 7.83
C ILE A 196 19.98 -4.11 6.87
N GLY A 197 18.76 -4.09 7.37
CA GLY A 197 17.54 -4.28 6.58
C GLY A 197 16.91 -2.94 6.22
N ILE A 198 16.32 -2.87 5.05
CA ILE A 198 15.57 -1.70 4.59
C ILE A 198 14.14 -2.15 4.29
N THR A 199 13.17 -1.54 4.97
CA THR A 199 11.73 -1.89 4.91
C THR A 199 10.85 -0.65 5.04
N GLY A 200 9.54 -0.78 4.83
CA GLY A 200 8.57 0.26 5.16
C GLY A 200 8.30 0.34 6.67
N PHE A 201 7.99 1.53 7.18
CA PHE A 201 7.75 1.72 8.62
C PHE A 201 6.50 0.98 9.11
N SER A 202 5.46 0.88 8.29
CA SER A 202 4.22 0.16 8.62
C SER A 202 4.43 -1.31 8.97
N TRP A 203 5.48 -1.96 8.45
CA TRP A 203 5.82 -3.35 8.77
C TRP A 203 6.35 -3.56 10.19
N LEU A 204 6.72 -2.49 10.89
CA LEU A 204 7.35 -2.55 12.22
C LEU A 204 6.40 -2.13 13.34
N ASN A 205 5.33 -1.38 13.02
CA ASN A 205 4.52 -0.73 14.05
C ASN A 205 3.48 -1.66 14.68
N ASP A 206 2.80 -2.45 13.86
CA ASP A 206 1.81 -3.46 14.33
C ASP A 206 1.98 -4.77 13.54
N PRO A 207 3.01 -5.57 13.87
CA PRO A 207 3.34 -6.75 13.11
C PRO A 207 2.38 -7.91 13.37
N ASP A 208 2.02 -8.63 12.31
CA ASP A 208 1.33 -9.90 12.40
C ASP A 208 2.09 -10.91 13.27
N LYS A 209 1.37 -11.86 13.87
CA LYS A 209 1.92 -12.87 14.77
C LYS A 209 3.04 -13.73 14.17
N ASP A 210 3.05 -13.92 12.86
CA ASP A 210 4.01 -14.78 12.14
C ASP A 210 5.42 -14.17 12.04
N TYR A 211 5.58 -12.85 12.30
CA TYR A 211 6.88 -12.18 12.34
C TYR A 211 7.06 -11.18 13.50
N ALA A 212 6.07 -11.02 14.39
CA ALA A 212 6.15 -10.12 15.54
C ALA A 212 7.36 -10.41 16.45
N GLU A 213 7.71 -11.69 16.64
CA GLU A 213 8.91 -12.08 17.39
C GLU A 213 10.19 -11.55 16.73
N ALA A 214 10.28 -11.58 15.39
CA ALA A 214 11.43 -11.05 14.67
C ALA A 214 11.52 -9.52 14.81
N VAL A 215 10.38 -8.79 14.79
CA VAL A 215 10.34 -7.35 15.04
C VAL A 215 10.87 -7.02 16.43
N SER A 216 10.58 -7.80 17.46
CA SER A 216 11.09 -7.59 18.82
C SER A 216 12.63 -7.72 18.94
N LYS A 217 13.28 -8.38 17.98
CA LYS A 217 14.74 -8.62 17.94
C LYS A 217 15.50 -7.63 17.08
N VAL A 218 14.82 -6.66 16.47
CA VAL A 218 15.45 -5.63 15.66
C VAL A 218 15.23 -4.24 16.26
N LYS A 219 16.06 -3.29 15.88
CA LYS A 219 15.93 -1.89 16.26
C LYS A 219 16.14 -0.97 15.07
N ILE A 220 15.44 0.16 15.11
CA ILE A 220 15.47 1.17 14.06
C ILE A 220 16.75 1.99 14.18
N VAL A 221 17.43 2.17 13.04
CA VAL A 221 18.58 3.06 12.87
C VAL A 221 18.09 4.50 12.71
N SER A 222 18.76 5.43 13.38
CA SER A 222 18.49 6.87 13.20
C SER A 222 19.27 7.40 12.02
N VAL A 223 18.64 8.23 11.21
CA VAL A 223 19.23 8.80 9.99
C VAL A 223 19.40 10.30 10.12
N LYS A 224 20.56 10.80 9.70
CA LYS A 224 20.87 12.22 9.60
C LYS A 224 20.97 12.62 8.12
N ASP A 225 20.32 13.73 7.78
CA ASP A 225 20.47 14.37 6.47
C ASP A 225 21.67 15.34 6.52
N ASP A 226 22.74 15.01 5.80
CA ASP A 226 23.97 15.80 5.78
C ASP A 226 23.82 17.10 5.01
N ASP A 227 22.93 17.14 4.03
CA ASP A 227 22.68 18.28 3.17
C ASP A 227 21.64 19.25 3.78
N SER A 228 21.00 18.84 4.87
CA SER A 228 19.98 19.64 5.53
C SER A 228 20.58 20.59 6.58
N LYS A 229 19.98 21.78 6.72
CA LYS A 229 20.25 22.68 7.85
C LYS A 229 19.79 22.10 9.21
N LYS A 230 19.08 20.98 9.20
CA LYS A 230 18.60 20.30 10.40
C LYS A 230 19.72 19.45 10.98
N THR A 231 20.12 19.75 12.19
CA THR A 231 21.13 19.01 12.91
C THR A 231 20.50 17.90 13.74
N GLY A 232 20.99 16.66 13.61
CA GLY A 232 20.56 15.53 14.43
C GLY A 232 20.28 14.27 13.62
N TYR A 233 20.21 13.16 14.36
CA TYR A 233 19.81 11.85 13.85
C TYR A 233 18.36 11.60 14.27
N PHE A 234 17.52 11.25 13.33
CA PHE A 234 16.09 11.05 13.56
C PHE A 234 15.68 9.62 13.21
N LYS A 235 14.79 9.07 14.01
CA LYS A 235 14.02 7.86 13.68
C LYS A 235 12.71 8.26 13.01
N PRO A 236 12.11 7.39 12.18
CA PRO A 236 10.78 7.63 11.66
C PRO A 236 9.77 7.69 12.81
N SER A 237 8.91 8.66 12.76
CA SER A 237 7.74 8.85 13.59
C SER A 237 6.83 9.89 12.94
N GLN A 238 5.57 9.93 13.30
CA GLN A 238 4.65 10.96 12.78
C GLN A 238 5.18 12.39 12.98
N ALA A 239 5.76 12.67 14.13
CA ALA A 239 6.34 13.98 14.41
C ALA A 239 7.52 14.29 13.49
N THR A 240 8.46 13.36 13.32
CA THR A 240 9.64 13.57 12.47
C THR A 240 9.29 13.59 10.99
N LEU A 241 8.24 12.91 10.56
CA LEU A 241 7.68 12.99 9.20
C LEU A 241 7.00 14.34 8.98
N ALA A 242 6.10 14.76 9.88
CA ALA A 242 5.40 16.04 9.79
C ALA A 242 6.36 17.24 9.79
N LEU A 243 7.40 17.21 10.62
CA LEU A 243 8.44 18.23 10.68
C LEU A 243 9.50 18.10 9.58
N LYS A 244 9.38 17.09 8.69
CA LYS A 244 10.35 16.75 7.64
C LYS A 244 11.76 16.59 8.19
N GLN A 245 11.90 16.03 9.39
CA GLN A 245 13.18 15.77 10.04
C GLN A 245 13.79 14.42 9.61
N TYR A 246 12.92 13.41 9.40
CA TYR A 246 13.36 12.12 8.87
C TYR A 246 13.50 12.22 7.34
N PRO A 247 14.69 11.90 6.76
CA PRO A 247 14.95 12.20 5.35
C PRO A 247 14.42 11.15 4.36
N LEU A 248 14.20 9.90 4.80
CA LEU A 248 13.84 8.79 3.89
C LEU A 248 12.34 8.60 3.86
N THR A 249 11.64 9.44 3.11
CA THR A 249 10.18 9.43 3.02
C THR A 249 9.69 9.13 1.62
N ARG A 250 8.49 8.57 1.50
CA ARG A 250 7.77 8.38 0.24
C ARG A 250 6.29 8.67 0.41
N ASP A 251 5.70 9.33 -0.59
CA ASP A 251 4.26 9.55 -0.63
C ASP A 251 3.53 8.29 -1.06
N LEU A 252 2.31 8.07 -0.56
CA LEU A 252 1.43 6.99 -0.94
C LEU A 252 0.21 7.54 -1.67
N PHE A 253 -0.13 6.94 -2.81
CA PHE A 253 -1.19 7.40 -3.69
C PHE A 253 -2.25 6.35 -3.94
N ILE A 254 -3.50 6.78 -3.97
CA ILE A 254 -4.62 6.03 -4.52
C ILE A 254 -4.87 6.56 -5.94
N ILE A 255 -4.86 5.65 -6.91
CA ILE A 255 -5.07 5.97 -8.32
C ILE A 255 -6.35 5.29 -8.78
N ASN A 256 -7.38 6.07 -9.07
CA ASN A 256 -8.72 5.60 -9.41
C ASN A 256 -9.14 6.02 -10.81
N SER A 257 -9.33 5.04 -11.70
CA SER A 257 -9.84 5.24 -13.07
C SER A 257 -11.26 4.72 -13.25
N THR A 258 -12.01 4.49 -12.16
CA THR A 258 -13.35 3.90 -12.22
C THR A 258 -14.35 4.78 -12.99
N GLY A 259 -14.26 6.10 -12.88
CA GLY A 259 -15.13 7.06 -13.58
C GLY A 259 -16.61 7.02 -13.13
N LYS A 260 -16.95 6.20 -12.13
CA LYS A 260 -18.31 6.06 -11.57
C LYS A 260 -18.27 5.95 -10.05
N MET A 261 -19.43 6.16 -9.42
CA MET A 261 -19.64 5.90 -7.99
C MET A 261 -19.88 4.40 -7.79
N GLY A 262 -18.83 3.65 -7.47
CA GLY A 262 -18.88 2.21 -7.17
C GLY A 262 -18.03 1.90 -5.94
N LEU A 263 -17.94 0.62 -5.57
CA LEU A 263 -17.29 0.17 -4.34
C LEU A 263 -15.81 0.59 -4.26
N GLY A 264 -15.05 0.50 -5.37
CA GLY A 264 -13.67 0.96 -5.40
C GLY A 264 -13.54 2.46 -5.12
N THR A 265 -14.44 3.29 -5.65
CA THR A 265 -14.48 4.73 -5.35
C THR A 265 -14.87 4.95 -3.88
N GLY A 266 -15.79 4.16 -3.34
CA GLY A 266 -16.19 4.20 -1.93
C GLY A 266 -15.03 3.88 -1.00
N PHE A 267 -14.24 2.85 -1.29
CA PHE A 267 -13.04 2.50 -0.53
C PHE A 267 -11.97 3.59 -0.61
N ALA A 268 -11.73 4.16 -1.80
CA ALA A 268 -10.81 5.29 -1.94
C ALA A 268 -11.24 6.50 -1.08
N TYR A 269 -12.53 6.85 -1.09
CA TYR A 269 -13.05 7.92 -0.23
C TYR A 269 -12.98 7.60 1.26
N PHE A 270 -13.14 6.33 1.64
CA PHE A 270 -12.96 5.90 3.03
C PHE A 270 -11.52 6.14 3.50
N MET A 271 -10.50 5.71 2.72
CA MET A 271 -9.09 5.91 3.05
C MET A 271 -8.71 7.40 3.13
N LEU A 272 -9.28 8.25 2.26
CA LEU A 272 -9.07 9.69 2.26
C LEU A 272 -9.88 10.41 3.34
N GLY A 273 -10.94 9.79 3.84
CA GLY A 273 -11.83 10.34 4.83
C GLY A 273 -11.31 10.22 6.26
N GLU A 274 -12.01 10.84 7.20
CA GLU A 274 -11.59 10.90 8.60
C GLU A 274 -11.30 9.53 9.22
N LYS A 275 -12.11 8.51 8.92
CA LYS A 275 -11.92 7.15 9.49
C LYS A 275 -10.65 6.51 8.99
N GLY A 276 -10.40 6.51 7.68
CA GLY A 276 -9.17 5.99 7.09
C GLY A 276 -7.95 6.79 7.57
N GLN A 277 -8.01 8.11 7.58
CA GLN A 277 -6.91 8.94 8.07
C GLN A 277 -6.58 8.70 9.55
N ARG A 278 -7.55 8.27 10.37
CA ARG A 278 -7.30 7.81 11.75
C ARG A 278 -6.57 6.46 11.80
N ILE A 279 -6.88 5.54 10.90
CA ILE A 279 -6.17 4.25 10.78
C ILE A 279 -4.72 4.52 10.37
N ILE A 280 -4.48 5.35 9.36
CA ILE A 280 -3.15 5.77 8.94
C ILE A 280 -2.37 6.40 10.12
N LEU A 281 -3.03 7.24 10.91
CA LEU A 281 -2.42 7.83 12.10
C LEU A 281 -2.05 6.76 13.14
N GLN A 282 -2.87 5.74 13.35
CA GLN A 282 -2.61 4.64 14.29
C GLN A 282 -1.48 3.72 13.79
N SER A 283 -1.37 3.49 12.48
CA SER A 283 -0.29 2.69 11.89
C SER A 283 1.10 3.33 11.99
N GLY A 284 1.20 4.56 12.51
CA GLY A 284 2.47 5.29 12.64
C GLY A 284 2.86 6.10 11.41
N LEU A 285 2.16 5.96 10.30
CA LEU A 285 2.36 6.75 9.08
C LEU A 285 1.85 8.19 9.30
N LEU A 286 2.29 9.12 8.45
CA LEU A 286 1.76 10.47 8.46
C LEU A 286 0.54 10.54 7.53
N PRO A 287 -0.68 10.81 8.05
CA PRO A 287 -1.87 10.98 7.22
C PRO A 287 -1.77 12.25 6.37
N ASP A 288 -2.44 12.27 5.22
CA ASP A 288 -2.50 13.47 4.36
C ASP A 288 -3.33 14.59 4.99
N SER A 289 -4.37 14.22 5.74
CA SER A 289 -5.17 15.13 6.57
C SER A 289 -5.18 14.67 8.02
N VAL A 290 -4.94 15.59 8.95
CA VAL A 290 -4.98 15.26 10.39
C VAL A 290 -6.44 15.26 10.86
N PRO A 291 -6.97 14.12 11.33
CA PRO A 291 -8.33 14.05 11.85
C PRO A 291 -8.49 14.97 13.08
N THR A 292 -9.58 15.72 13.12
CA THR A 292 -9.91 16.56 14.29
C THR A 292 -10.18 15.70 15.51
N ARG A 293 -9.60 16.08 16.66
CA ARG A 293 -9.92 15.46 17.94
C ARG A 293 -11.17 16.09 18.53
N GLU A 294 -12.29 15.38 18.54
CA GLU A 294 -13.44 15.75 19.35
C GLU A 294 -13.25 15.26 20.78
N ILE A 295 -13.13 16.18 21.74
CA ILE A 295 -13.08 15.85 23.17
C ILE A 295 -14.49 16.02 23.75
N ASN A 296 -15.23 14.94 23.87
CA ASN A 296 -16.51 14.92 24.56
C ASN A 296 -16.27 14.84 26.07
N ILE A 297 -16.37 15.99 26.78
CA ILE A 297 -16.29 16.02 28.24
C ILE A 297 -17.66 15.63 28.81
N ILE A 298 -17.81 14.39 29.21
CA ILE A 298 -18.98 13.89 29.92
C ILE A 298 -18.86 14.36 31.39
N LYS A 299 -19.55 15.47 31.75
CA LYS A 299 -19.71 15.86 33.14
C LYS A 299 -20.66 14.87 33.81
N LYS A 300 -20.16 13.91 34.62
CA LYS A 300 -21.02 13.17 35.56
C LYS A 300 -21.69 14.16 36.50
N LYS A 301 -23.01 14.31 36.40
CA LYS A 301 -23.80 14.98 37.47
C LYS A 301 -23.64 14.16 38.76
N LYS A 302 -23.15 14.81 39.82
CA LYS A 302 -23.17 14.25 41.18
C LYS A 302 -24.61 14.21 41.69
#